data_f20e8624f0afbb16c068064abdf548b7
#
_entry.id   f20e8624f0afbb16c068064abdf548b7
#
_cell.length_a   1.000
_cell.length_b   1.000
_cell.length_c   1.000
_cell.angle_alpha   90.00
_cell.angle_beta   90.00
_cell.angle_gamma   90.00
#
_symmetry.space_group_name_H-M   'P 1'
#
loop_
_entity.id
_entity.type
_entity.pdbx_description
1 polymer ?
#
loop_
_entity_poly.entity_id
_entity_poly.type
_entity_poly.pdbx_seq_one_letter_code
_entity_poly.pdbx_strand_id
1 'polypeptide(L)' 'MSRITYKMVKQWLFESAFAQTHGMTLHSWNDYYHILDDCNNRVISGKTPGEIWEKFNLLKTGYYMGLEEGKNERCN' A
#
# COMPACT_ATOMS: atom_id res chain seq x y z
N MET A 1 17.18 1.33 -16.47
CA MET A 1 16.20 1.09 -15.70
C MET A 1 15.89 2.17 -14.79
N SER A 2 14.71 2.48 -14.61
CA SER A 2 14.40 3.55 -13.76
C SER A 2 14.30 3.14 -12.36
N ARG A 3 14.55 4.06 -11.46
CA ARG A 3 14.45 3.76 -10.08
C ARG A 3 13.15 4.26 -9.56
N ILE A 4 12.47 3.49 -8.78
CA ILE A 4 11.21 3.88 -8.18
C ILE A 4 11.50 4.75 -6.96
N THR A 5 10.91 5.93 -6.91
CA THR A 5 11.16 6.87 -5.82
C THR A 5 9.92 7.00 -4.96
N TYR A 6 10.10 7.60 -3.78
CA TYR A 6 9.01 7.82 -2.83
C TYR A 6 7.92 8.66 -3.50
N LYS A 7 8.31 9.69 -4.23
CA LYS A 7 7.33 10.55 -4.86
C LYS A 7 6.53 9.78 -5.90
N MET A 8 7.17 8.89 -6.63
CA MET A 8 6.46 8.10 -7.62
C MET A 8 5.43 7.19 -6.98
N VAL A 9 5.81 6.52 -5.91
CA VAL A 9 4.90 5.60 -5.23
C VAL A 9 3.74 6.39 -4.62
N LYS A 10 4.01 7.56 -4.07
CA LYS A 10 2.97 8.37 -3.47
C LYS A 10 1.95 8.77 -4.54
N GLN A 11 2.44 9.15 -5.72
CA GLN A 11 1.57 9.53 -6.82
C GLN A 11 0.75 8.33 -7.28
N TRP A 12 1.39 7.18 -7.44
CA TRP A 12 0.71 5.99 -7.90
C TRP A 12 -0.38 5.54 -6.93
N LEU A 13 -0.12 5.67 -5.62
CA LEU A 13 -1.13 5.33 -4.64
C LEU A 13 -2.31 6.28 -4.76
N PHE A 14 -2.03 7.55 -4.98
CA PHE A 14 -3.10 8.52 -5.10
C PHE A 14 -3.96 8.19 -6.30
N GLU A 15 -3.36 7.65 -7.36
CA GLU A 15 -4.10 7.32 -8.57
C GLU A 15 -4.71 5.93 -8.54
N SER A 16 -4.40 5.13 -7.57
CA SER A 16 -4.88 3.76 -7.52
C SER A 16 -6.27 3.70 -6.90
N ALA A 17 -7.23 3.14 -7.61
CA ALA A 17 -8.57 3.00 -7.09
C ALA A 17 -8.58 2.08 -5.87
N PHE A 18 -7.75 1.04 -5.89
CA PHE A 18 -7.68 0.11 -4.79
C PHE A 18 -7.19 0.83 -3.52
N ALA A 19 -6.15 1.64 -3.66
CA ALA A 19 -5.61 2.37 -2.51
C ALA A 19 -6.61 3.40 -2.01
N GLN A 20 -7.29 4.09 -2.91
CA GLN A 20 -8.25 5.09 -2.50
C GLN A 20 -9.44 4.46 -1.79
N THR A 21 -9.89 3.32 -2.27
CA THR A 21 -11.01 2.63 -1.66
C THR A 21 -10.69 2.24 -0.21
N HIS A 22 -9.44 1.90 0.07
CA HIS A 22 -9.07 1.49 1.41
C HIS A 22 -8.38 2.60 2.20
N GLY A 23 -8.34 3.81 1.66
CA GLY A 23 -7.75 4.93 2.38
C GLY A 23 -6.28 4.75 2.65
N MET A 24 -5.56 4.11 1.74
CA MET A 24 -4.15 3.85 1.95
C MET A 24 -3.30 5.06 1.63
N THR A 25 -2.33 5.33 2.50
CA THR A 25 -1.43 6.46 2.30
C THR A 25 -0.01 6.02 2.60
N LEU A 26 0.95 6.68 1.99
CA LEU A 26 2.35 6.34 2.14
C LEU A 26 3.01 7.27 3.15
N HIS A 27 3.75 6.68 4.06
CA HIS A 27 4.44 7.43 5.09
C HIS A 27 5.89 6.94 5.20
N SER A 28 6.70 7.71 5.88
CA SER A 28 8.09 7.37 6.03
C SER A 28 8.55 7.75 7.42
N TRP A 29 9.10 6.80 8.17
CA TRP A 29 9.70 7.10 9.46
C TRP A 29 10.63 5.96 9.84
N ASN A 30 11.61 6.28 10.67
CA ASN A 30 12.61 5.30 11.14
C ASN A 30 13.33 4.61 9.99
N ASP A 31 13.61 5.40 8.93
CA ASP A 31 14.35 4.88 7.79
C ASP A 31 13.60 3.80 7.03
N TYR A 32 12.30 3.68 7.26
CA TYR A 32 11.50 2.73 6.52
C TYR A 32 10.32 3.46 5.92
N TYR A 33 9.72 2.85 4.92
CA TYR A 33 8.52 3.39 4.32
C TYR A 33 7.37 2.49 4.74
N HIS A 34 6.20 3.06 4.92
CA HIS A 34 5.03 2.31 5.38
C HIS A 34 3.79 2.75 4.64
N ILE A 35 2.86 1.83 4.42
CA ILE A 35 1.57 2.18 3.88
C ILE A 35 0.57 1.87 4.97
N LEU A 36 -0.22 2.88 5.33
CA LEU A 36 -1.23 2.74 6.36
C LEU A 36 -2.61 2.81 5.72
N ASP A 37 -3.57 2.13 6.33
CA ASP A 37 -4.92 2.16 5.81
C ASP A 37 -5.72 3.26 6.52
N ASP A 38 -7.02 3.31 6.30
CA ASP A 38 -7.83 4.37 6.86
C ASP A 38 -8.00 4.26 8.37
N CYS A 39 -7.54 3.18 8.96
CA CYS A 39 -7.59 3.04 10.41
C CYS A 39 -6.21 3.27 11.00
N ASN A 40 -5.27 3.74 10.18
CA ASN A 40 -3.89 3.96 10.60
C ASN A 40 -3.18 2.67 10.97
N ASN A 41 -3.62 1.54 10.43
CA ASN A 41 -2.92 0.30 10.66
C ASN A 41 -1.88 0.13 9.59
N ARG A 42 -0.69 -0.32 9.95
CA ARG A 42 0.36 -0.51 8.99
C ARG A 42 0.08 -1.76 8.18
N VAL A 43 -0.11 -1.59 6.90
CA VAL A 43 -0.42 -2.69 6.03
C VAL A 43 0.83 -3.26 5.40
N ILE A 44 1.74 -2.39 4.99
CA ILE A 44 2.95 -2.79 4.32
C ILE A 44 4.10 -1.95 4.83
N SER A 45 5.28 -2.53 4.90
CA SER A 45 6.47 -1.73 5.22
C SER A 45 7.63 -2.26 4.40
N GLY A 46 8.59 -1.43 4.14
CA GLY A 46 9.76 -1.80 3.37
C GLY A 46 10.84 -0.77 3.51
N LYS A 47 12.04 -1.09 3.07
CA LYS A 47 13.15 -0.19 3.20
C LYS A 47 13.29 0.77 2.03
N THR A 48 12.73 0.46 0.90
CA THR A 48 12.85 1.33 -0.27
C THR A 48 11.48 1.51 -0.90
N PRO A 49 11.30 2.58 -1.65
CA PRO A 49 10.02 2.80 -2.33
C PRO A 49 9.70 1.68 -3.31
N GLY A 50 10.72 1.12 -3.96
CA GLY A 50 10.50 0.03 -4.89
C GLY A 50 9.96 -1.19 -4.18
N GLU A 51 10.49 -1.48 -2.99
CA GLU A 51 10.05 -2.61 -2.22
C GLU A 51 8.61 -2.41 -1.79
N ILE A 52 8.25 -1.19 -1.37
CA ILE A 52 6.89 -0.89 -0.97
C ILE A 52 5.93 -1.09 -2.14
N TRP A 53 6.32 -0.61 -3.32
CA TRP A 53 5.45 -0.71 -4.48
C TRP A 53 5.24 -2.17 -4.89
N GLU A 54 6.30 -2.96 -4.81
CA GLU A 54 6.21 -4.36 -5.13
C GLU A 54 5.28 -5.08 -4.16
N LYS A 55 5.41 -4.79 -2.87
CA LYS A 55 4.56 -5.43 -1.88
C LYS A 55 3.12 -4.97 -2.01
N PHE A 56 2.92 -3.70 -2.39
CA PHE A 56 1.58 -3.19 -2.60
C PHE A 56 0.89 -3.93 -3.75
N ASN A 57 1.62 -4.18 -4.82
CA ASN A 57 1.04 -4.90 -5.94
C ASN A 57 0.72 -6.33 -5.58
N LEU A 58 1.54 -6.96 -4.76
CA LEU A 58 1.28 -8.31 -4.33
C LEU A 58 0.03 -8.34 -3.43
N LEU A 59 -0.10 -7.36 -2.56
CA LEU A 59 -1.25 -7.27 -1.70
C LEU A 59 -2.51 -7.07 -2.51
N LYS A 60 -2.46 -6.19 -3.51
CA LYS A 60 -3.62 -5.91 -4.33
C LYS A 60 -4.04 -7.17 -5.09
N THR A 61 -3.08 -7.90 -5.63
CA THR A 61 -3.38 -9.11 -6.36
C THR A 61 -4.01 -10.14 -5.42
N GLY A 62 -3.42 -10.29 -4.23
CA GLY A 62 -3.95 -11.24 -3.28
C GLY A 62 -5.35 -10.88 -2.81
N TYR A 63 -5.61 -9.59 -2.65
CA TYR A 63 -6.91 -9.14 -2.21
C TYR A 63 -7.96 -9.52 -3.27
N TYR A 64 -7.67 -9.26 -4.54
CA TYR A 64 -8.63 -9.59 -5.56
C TYR A 64 -8.84 -11.09 -5.71
N MET A 65 -7.80 -11.87 -5.50
CA MET A 65 -7.93 -13.30 -5.63
C MET A 65 -8.65 -13.91 -4.43
N GLY A 66 -8.50 -13.35 -3.25
CA GLY A 66 -9.14 -13.89 -2.08
C GLY A 66 -10.33 -13.06 -1.65
N LEU A 67 -10.97 -12.39 -2.59
CA LEU A 67 -12.00 -11.47 -2.24
C LEU A 67 -13.10 -12.05 -1.45
N GLU A 68 -13.43 -13.27 -1.73
CA GLU A 68 -14.47 -13.78 -1.03
C GLU A 68 -14.19 -13.96 0.34
N GLU A 69 -13.11 -14.36 0.73
CA GLU A 69 -12.91 -14.55 2.09
C GLU A 69 -12.58 -13.38 2.68
N GLY A 70 -12.31 -12.49 2.05
CA GLY A 70 -11.89 -11.40 2.67
C GLY A 70 -12.79 -10.65 3.37
N LYS A 71 -13.57 -10.68 3.54
CA LYS A 71 -14.33 -9.99 4.13
C LYS A 71 -14.02 -9.19 4.95
N ASN A 72 -13.79 -8.52 5.19
CA ASN A 72 -13.59 -7.75 5.80
C ASN A 72 -13.38 -7.18 6.74
N GLU A 73 -13.07 -7.03 7.18
CA GLU A 73 -12.72 -6.54 8.12
C GLU A 73 -12.46 -5.18 8.04
N ARG A 74 -13.01 -4.36 8.09
CA ARG A 74 -12.76 -3.11 8.10
C ARG A 74 -12.58 -2.61 9.39
N CYS A 75 -12.08 -1.62 9.67
CA CYS A 75 -11.88 -1.19 10.97
C CYS A 75 -13.16 -0.69 11.35
N ASN A 76 -13.62 -0.94 12.20
CA ASN A 76 -14.74 -0.39 12.58
C ASN A 76 -14.80 -0.20 13.75
#